data_f04ac7afb1a94aa009ab26b1697eb567
#
_entry.id   f04ac7afb1a94aa009ab26b1697eb567
#
_cell.length_a   1.000
_cell.length_b   1.000
_cell.length_c   1.000
_cell.angle_alpha   90.00
_cell.angle_beta   90.00
_cell.angle_gamma   90.00
#
_symmetry.space_group_name_H-M   'P 1'
#
loop_
_entity.id
_entity.type
_entity.pdbx_description
1 polymer ?
#
loop_
_entity_poly.entity_id
_entity_poly.type
_entity_poly.pdbx_seq_one_letter_code
_entity_poly.pdbx_strand_id
1 'polypeptide(L)'
;LDDVKKIYLCFGIYKALNDIGDYQGSIKYLKLGNKLQRGLLNYDIDFHKSLSKKIKTIFSKVDPKEFNNKPKNEKYIFILGMPRSGTTLIEKIISSHSKVSTISESNFIPEKIFNFLNKDFENLIEFLKSDFEKDYKKFTESFNIQNQFIIDKTLINFWYLGFIKILFPGSKIIHISRNPLDNCLSIFENLFDYQQGWDCDQNELAEYYLIYKDLMEYWNKLFGKTILNIKYEDVISNPK
;
A
#
# COMPACT_ATOMS: atom_id res chain seq x y z
N LEU A 1 -21.56 -13.27 24.35
CA LEU A 1 -20.89 -13.13 23.05
C LEU A 1 -19.40 -13.03 23.31
N ASP A 2 -18.58 -13.74 22.54
CA ASP A 2 -17.14 -13.54 22.50
C ASP A 2 -16.82 -12.19 21.84
N ASP A 3 -15.59 -11.70 22.02
CA ASP A 3 -15.22 -10.36 21.55
C ASP A 3 -15.26 -10.24 20.03
N VAL A 4 -14.94 -11.30 19.31
CA VAL A 4 -15.03 -11.33 17.83
C VAL A 4 -16.48 -11.09 17.36
N LYS A 5 -17.46 -11.80 17.96
CA LYS A 5 -18.88 -11.59 17.64
C LYS A 5 -19.37 -10.20 18.02
N LYS A 6 -18.85 -9.64 19.14
CA LYS A 6 -19.17 -8.25 19.54
C LYS A 6 -18.64 -7.25 18.50
N ILE A 7 -17.42 -7.45 17.97
CA ILE A 7 -16.84 -6.61 16.93
C ILE A 7 -17.76 -6.58 15.70
N TYR A 8 -18.10 -7.75 15.14
CA TYR A 8 -19.00 -7.82 13.98
C TYR A 8 -20.35 -7.15 14.25
N LEU A 9 -20.92 -7.37 15.44
CA LEU A 9 -22.17 -6.74 15.84
C LEU A 9 -22.04 -5.21 15.89
N CYS A 10 -20.95 -4.68 16.45
CA CYS A 10 -20.70 -3.24 16.52
C CYS A 10 -20.63 -2.62 15.12
N PHE A 11 -19.86 -3.21 14.20
CA PHE A 11 -19.78 -2.71 12.82
C PHE A 11 -21.12 -2.84 12.08
N GLY A 12 -21.88 -3.91 12.32
CA GLY A 12 -23.24 -4.07 11.77
C GLY A 12 -24.21 -3.00 12.27
N ILE A 13 -24.21 -2.71 13.60
CA ILE A 13 -25.04 -1.66 14.18
C ILE A 13 -24.60 -0.27 13.69
N TYR A 14 -23.27 -0.03 13.65
CA TYR A 14 -22.74 1.19 13.05
C TYR A 14 -23.32 1.43 11.67
N LYS A 15 -23.22 0.42 10.79
CA LYS A 15 -23.72 0.52 9.40
C LYS A 15 -25.22 0.80 9.37
N ALA A 16 -26.01 0.08 10.13
CA ALA A 16 -27.48 0.24 10.17
C ALA A 16 -27.88 1.66 10.66
N LEU A 17 -27.26 2.15 11.73
CA LEU A 17 -27.53 3.49 12.25
C LEU A 17 -27.08 4.60 11.29
N ASN A 18 -25.93 4.41 10.65
CA ASN A 18 -25.42 5.35 9.64
C ASN A 18 -26.38 5.45 8.44
N ASP A 19 -26.91 4.31 7.98
CA ASP A 19 -27.83 4.25 6.83
C ASP A 19 -29.17 4.95 7.11
N ILE A 20 -29.65 5.00 8.37
CA ILE A 20 -30.85 5.75 8.77
C ILE A 20 -30.56 7.18 9.23
N GLY A 21 -29.32 7.65 9.18
CA GLY A 21 -28.91 9.02 9.51
C GLY A 21 -28.69 9.29 11.00
N ASP A 22 -28.71 8.26 11.87
CA ASP A 22 -28.32 8.42 13.28
C ASP A 22 -26.80 8.37 13.42
N TYR A 23 -26.14 9.47 13.02
CA TYR A 23 -24.68 9.57 13.07
C TYR A 23 -24.12 9.58 14.50
N GLN A 24 -24.87 10.11 15.48
CA GLN A 24 -24.42 10.11 16.88
C GLN A 24 -24.44 8.71 17.50
N GLY A 25 -25.48 7.95 17.21
CA GLY A 25 -25.58 6.54 17.60
C GLY A 25 -24.52 5.70 16.90
N SER A 26 -24.39 5.87 15.58
CA SER A 26 -23.49 5.07 14.75
C SER A 26 -22.03 5.18 15.21
N ILE A 27 -21.52 6.39 15.45
CA ILE A 27 -20.12 6.59 15.82
C ILE A 27 -19.74 5.94 17.15
N LYS A 28 -20.68 5.76 18.08
CA LYS A 28 -20.45 5.06 19.35
C LYS A 28 -20.12 3.59 19.12
N TYR A 29 -20.87 2.94 18.23
CA TYR A 29 -20.63 1.54 17.90
C TYR A 29 -19.38 1.35 17.04
N LEU A 30 -19.10 2.27 16.12
CA LEU A 30 -17.85 2.26 15.36
C LEU A 30 -16.63 2.34 16.29
N LYS A 31 -16.60 3.28 17.23
CA LYS A 31 -15.53 3.41 18.22
C LYS A 31 -15.41 2.19 19.11
N LEU A 32 -16.56 1.62 19.56
CA LEU A 32 -16.56 0.43 20.40
C LEU A 32 -16.02 -0.79 19.63
N GLY A 33 -16.45 -1.01 18.39
CA GLY A 33 -15.97 -2.10 17.55
C GLY A 33 -14.47 -2.03 17.32
N ASN A 34 -13.98 -0.86 16.91
CA ASN A 34 -12.54 -0.63 16.71
C ASN A 34 -11.73 -0.80 18.01
N LYS A 35 -12.21 -0.30 19.14
CA LYS A 35 -11.56 -0.48 20.46
C LYS A 35 -11.44 -1.96 20.83
N LEU A 36 -12.50 -2.74 20.66
CA LEU A 36 -12.48 -4.18 20.93
C LEU A 36 -11.48 -4.88 19.99
N GLN A 37 -11.50 -4.56 18.72
CA GLN A 37 -10.57 -5.10 17.73
C GLN A 37 -9.12 -4.76 18.09
N ARG A 38 -8.84 -3.50 18.39
CA ARG A 38 -7.49 -3.05 18.79
C ARG A 38 -6.97 -3.81 20.01
N GLY A 39 -7.85 -4.12 20.96
CA GLY A 39 -7.52 -4.89 22.17
C GLY A 39 -7.10 -6.34 21.92
N LEU A 40 -7.46 -6.91 20.76
CA LEU A 40 -7.06 -8.27 20.37
C LEU A 40 -5.71 -8.32 19.64
N LEU A 41 -5.17 -7.16 19.26
CA LEU A 41 -3.99 -7.07 18.39
C LEU A 41 -2.75 -6.64 19.18
N ASN A 42 -1.67 -7.38 18.99
CA ASN A 42 -0.35 -6.95 19.47
C ASN A 42 0.30 -6.08 18.40
N TYR A 43 0.00 -4.79 18.45
CA TYR A 43 0.49 -3.80 17.49
C TYR A 43 1.20 -2.64 18.20
N ASP A 44 2.31 -2.18 17.62
CA ASP A 44 3.05 -1.02 18.08
C ASP A 44 3.45 -0.16 16.84
N ILE A 45 3.04 1.10 16.83
CA ILE A 45 3.34 2.05 15.75
C ILE A 45 4.85 2.32 15.62
N ASP A 46 5.62 2.15 16.69
CA ASP A 46 7.08 2.35 16.67
C ASP A 46 7.80 1.37 15.75
N PHE A 47 7.19 0.22 15.48
CA PHE A 47 7.66 -0.69 14.43
C PHE A 47 7.70 0.02 13.06
N HIS A 48 6.62 0.69 12.66
CA HIS A 48 6.55 1.39 11.37
C HIS A 48 7.43 2.65 11.32
N LYS A 49 7.58 3.36 12.44
CA LYS A 49 8.54 4.46 12.57
C LYS A 49 9.96 3.98 12.33
N SER A 50 10.33 2.87 12.97
CA SER A 50 11.65 2.26 12.83
C SER A 50 11.89 1.73 11.42
N LEU A 51 10.90 1.10 10.80
CA LEU A 51 10.96 0.62 9.42
C LEU A 51 11.18 1.79 8.43
N SER A 52 10.42 2.87 8.57
CA SER A 52 10.58 4.07 7.73
C SER A 52 11.99 4.64 7.85
N LYS A 53 12.51 4.77 9.08
CA LYS A 53 13.87 5.25 9.33
C LYS A 53 14.92 4.34 8.68
N LYS A 54 14.79 3.01 8.84
CA LYS A 54 15.70 2.03 8.25
C LYS A 54 15.72 2.14 6.73
N ILE A 55 14.56 2.19 6.09
CA ILE A 55 14.43 2.34 4.63
C ILE A 55 15.11 3.62 4.15
N LYS A 56 14.81 4.76 4.76
CA LYS A 56 15.43 6.04 4.40
C LYS A 56 16.96 6.03 4.59
N THR A 57 17.46 5.37 5.64
CA THR A 57 18.90 5.23 5.86
C THR A 57 19.57 4.41 4.77
N ILE A 58 18.93 3.32 4.30
CA ILE A 58 19.44 2.52 3.17
C ILE A 58 19.52 3.39 1.91
N PHE A 59 18.45 4.09 1.60
CA PHE A 59 18.36 4.87 0.35
C PHE A 59 19.08 6.22 0.40
N SER A 60 19.46 6.74 1.57
CA SER A 60 20.30 7.95 1.67
C SER A 60 21.71 7.77 1.11
N LYS A 61 22.14 6.52 0.96
CA LYS A 61 23.48 6.14 0.41
C LYS A 61 23.41 5.73 -1.07
N VAL A 62 22.24 5.83 -1.69
CA VAL A 62 21.96 5.34 -3.05
C VAL A 62 21.82 6.52 -4.00
N ASP A 63 22.61 6.57 -5.05
CA ASP A 63 22.32 7.45 -6.20
C ASP A 63 21.41 6.72 -7.19
N PRO A 64 20.15 7.17 -7.39
CA PRO A 64 19.24 6.54 -8.35
C PRO A 64 19.79 6.48 -9.78
N LYS A 65 20.73 7.34 -10.13
CA LYS A 65 21.34 7.39 -11.47
C LYS A 65 22.18 6.16 -11.77
N GLU A 66 22.75 5.52 -10.76
CA GLU A 66 23.57 4.31 -10.91
C GLU A 66 22.75 3.14 -11.51
N PHE A 67 21.43 3.17 -11.38
CA PHE A 67 20.53 2.13 -11.88
C PHE A 67 19.91 2.43 -13.24
N ASN A 68 20.15 3.62 -13.82
CA ASN A 68 19.61 4.01 -15.13
C ASN A 68 20.18 3.18 -16.29
N ASN A 69 21.29 2.50 -16.10
CA ASN A 69 21.95 1.67 -17.12
C ASN A 69 21.44 0.23 -17.17
N LYS A 70 20.51 -0.17 -16.28
CA LYS A 70 19.87 -1.50 -16.35
C LYS A 70 18.90 -1.57 -17.53
N PRO A 71 18.71 -2.77 -18.16
CA PRO A 71 17.69 -2.98 -19.14
C PRO A 71 16.32 -2.54 -18.61
N LYS A 72 15.63 -1.68 -19.35
CA LYS A 72 14.31 -1.18 -18.94
C LYS A 72 13.26 -2.25 -19.22
N ASN A 73 12.83 -2.95 -18.18
CA ASN A 73 11.65 -3.81 -18.24
C ASN A 73 10.40 -2.96 -18.03
N GLU A 74 9.71 -2.60 -19.11
CA GLU A 74 8.51 -1.75 -19.07
C GLU A 74 7.21 -2.55 -18.88
N LYS A 75 7.30 -3.87 -18.67
CA LYS A 75 6.15 -4.76 -18.56
C LYS A 75 5.28 -4.50 -17.32
N TYR A 76 5.89 -4.05 -16.23
CA TYR A 76 5.21 -3.95 -14.94
C TYR A 76 4.67 -2.54 -14.66
N ILE A 77 3.45 -2.49 -14.14
CA ILE A 77 2.76 -1.30 -13.64
C ILE A 77 2.45 -1.56 -12.17
N PHE A 78 3.04 -0.78 -11.28
CA PHE A 78 2.77 -0.88 -9.84
C PHE A 78 1.81 0.21 -9.42
N ILE A 79 0.65 -0.19 -8.86
CA ILE A 79 -0.35 0.72 -8.29
C ILE A 79 -0.24 0.61 -6.76
N LEU A 80 -0.01 1.73 -6.10
CA LEU A 80 0.23 1.79 -4.67
C LEU A 80 -0.42 3.01 -4.03
N GLY A 81 -0.60 2.96 -2.73
CA GLY A 81 -1.21 4.02 -1.92
C GLY A 81 -1.81 3.47 -0.64
N MET A 82 -2.44 4.33 0.15
CA MET A 82 -3.18 3.88 1.33
C MET A 82 -4.38 3.01 0.95
N PRO A 83 -4.80 2.07 1.80
CA PRO A 83 -6.12 1.45 1.64
C PRO A 83 -7.20 2.51 1.48
N ARG A 84 -8.24 2.22 0.72
CA ARG A 84 -9.39 3.13 0.49
C ARG A 84 -9.05 4.44 -0.24
N SER A 85 -7.87 4.57 -0.82
CA SER A 85 -7.48 5.75 -1.62
C SER A 85 -7.99 5.74 -3.06
N GLY A 86 -8.64 4.64 -3.52
CA GLY A 86 -9.16 4.51 -4.89
C GLY A 86 -8.28 3.68 -5.84
N THR A 87 -7.29 2.98 -5.33
CA THR A 87 -6.38 2.12 -6.12
C THR A 87 -7.12 1.06 -6.95
N THR A 88 -8.19 0.46 -6.43
CA THR A 88 -9.01 -0.52 -7.15
C THR A 88 -9.77 0.12 -8.34
N LEU A 89 -10.18 1.38 -8.22
CA LEU A 89 -10.80 2.10 -9.34
C LEU A 89 -9.79 2.28 -10.48
N ILE A 90 -8.60 2.75 -10.16
CA ILE A 90 -7.51 2.94 -11.14
C ILE A 90 -7.08 1.61 -11.76
N GLU A 91 -6.95 0.55 -10.96
CA GLU A 91 -6.67 -0.79 -11.47
C GLU A 91 -7.71 -1.21 -12.53
N LYS A 92 -9.01 -1.06 -12.23
CA LYS A 92 -10.10 -1.42 -13.15
C LYS A 92 -10.09 -0.57 -14.42
N ILE A 93 -9.85 0.74 -14.29
CA ILE A 93 -9.74 1.63 -15.45
C ILE A 93 -8.61 1.18 -16.38
N ILE A 94 -7.40 0.95 -15.84
CA ILE A 94 -6.24 0.59 -16.66
C ILE A 94 -6.36 -0.84 -17.19
N SER A 95 -6.86 -1.78 -16.40
CA SER A 95 -7.03 -3.18 -16.82
C SER A 95 -8.16 -3.40 -17.82
N SER A 96 -9.02 -2.40 -18.08
CA SER A 96 -9.99 -2.44 -19.18
C SER A 96 -9.33 -2.41 -20.58
N HIS A 97 -8.06 -2.00 -20.65
CA HIS A 97 -7.32 -2.00 -21.90
C HIS A 97 -6.86 -3.42 -22.28
N SER A 98 -7.10 -3.85 -23.53
CA SER A 98 -6.84 -5.21 -24.02
C SER A 98 -5.40 -5.72 -23.88
N LYS A 99 -4.42 -4.83 -23.77
CA LYS A 99 -3.00 -5.18 -23.57
C LYS A 99 -2.57 -5.27 -22.11
N VAL A 100 -3.49 -5.07 -21.17
CA VAL A 100 -3.19 -4.99 -19.75
C VAL A 100 -3.89 -6.11 -19.01
N SER A 101 -3.20 -6.78 -18.11
CA SER A 101 -3.76 -7.71 -17.14
C SER A 101 -3.33 -7.32 -15.74
N THR A 102 -4.03 -7.83 -14.74
CA THR A 102 -3.71 -7.59 -13.35
C THR A 102 -3.49 -8.89 -12.59
N ILE A 103 -2.54 -8.90 -11.66
CA ILE A 103 -2.39 -9.91 -10.63
C ILE A 103 -3.04 -9.48 -9.31
N SER A 104 -3.69 -8.29 -9.31
CA SER A 104 -4.31 -7.67 -8.14
C SER A 104 -3.32 -7.46 -6.99
N GLU A 105 -3.68 -7.81 -5.75
CA GLU A 105 -2.78 -7.72 -4.59
C GLU A 105 -1.94 -8.98 -4.45
N SER A 106 -0.64 -8.79 -4.25
CA SER A 106 0.29 -9.90 -4.02
C SER A 106 1.19 -9.61 -2.82
N ASN A 107 1.56 -10.66 -2.10
CA ASN A 107 2.52 -10.52 -0.99
C ASN A 107 3.98 -10.75 -1.43
N PHE A 108 4.23 -11.01 -2.71
CA PHE A 108 5.56 -11.41 -3.17
C PHE A 108 6.64 -10.37 -2.85
N ILE A 109 6.43 -9.12 -3.30
CA ILE A 109 7.40 -8.03 -3.07
C ILE A 109 7.50 -7.69 -1.58
N PRO A 110 6.38 -7.48 -0.86
CA PRO A 110 6.43 -7.22 0.58
C PRO A 110 7.19 -8.29 1.37
N GLU A 111 6.87 -9.56 1.19
CA GLU A 111 7.52 -10.66 1.93
C GLU A 111 9.01 -10.75 1.64
N LYS A 112 9.40 -10.72 0.39
CA LYS A 112 10.80 -10.86 -0.02
C LYS A 112 11.65 -9.69 0.50
N ILE A 113 11.15 -8.45 0.39
CA ILE A 113 11.91 -7.28 0.84
C ILE A 113 11.88 -7.17 2.36
N PHE A 114 10.75 -7.48 3.01
CA PHE A 114 10.68 -7.50 4.46
C PHE A 114 11.65 -8.52 5.08
N ASN A 115 11.73 -9.72 4.50
CA ASN A 115 12.68 -10.75 4.92
C ASN A 115 14.14 -10.29 4.72
N PHE A 116 14.41 -9.52 3.66
CA PHE A 116 15.70 -8.88 3.47
C PHE A 116 15.97 -7.84 4.56
N LEU A 117 15.04 -6.95 4.83
CA LEU A 117 15.20 -5.89 5.84
C LEU A 117 15.39 -6.41 7.27
N ASN A 118 14.85 -7.59 7.57
CA ASN A 118 15.00 -8.24 8.89
C ASN A 118 16.30 -9.01 9.09
N LYS A 119 17.02 -9.31 8.02
CA LYS A 119 18.39 -9.80 8.12
C LYS A 119 19.30 -8.59 8.36
N ASP A 120 20.39 -8.76 9.09
CA ASP A 120 21.37 -7.68 9.37
C ASP A 120 22.15 -7.31 8.09
N PHE A 121 21.41 -6.87 7.06
CA PHE A 121 21.99 -6.50 5.79
C PHE A 121 22.46 -5.03 5.83
N GLU A 122 23.75 -4.84 5.84
CA GLU A 122 24.39 -3.55 5.58
C GLU A 122 24.46 -3.22 4.09
N ASN A 123 24.09 -4.18 3.19
CA ASN A 123 24.48 -4.06 1.78
C ASN A 123 23.32 -4.29 0.80
N LEU A 124 22.71 -3.18 0.36
CA LEU A 124 21.73 -3.18 -0.74
C LEU A 124 22.27 -3.86 -2.01
N ILE A 125 23.59 -3.82 -2.25
CA ILE A 125 24.25 -4.43 -3.41
C ILE A 125 24.05 -5.96 -3.43
N GLU A 126 24.07 -6.61 -2.27
CA GLU A 126 23.84 -8.06 -2.18
C GLU A 126 22.40 -8.43 -2.53
N PHE A 127 21.42 -7.64 -2.05
CA PHE A 127 20.03 -7.80 -2.45
C PHE A 127 19.84 -7.64 -3.98
N LEU A 128 20.52 -6.67 -4.57
CA LEU A 128 20.46 -6.41 -6.02
C LEU A 128 21.12 -7.49 -6.87
N LYS A 129 22.03 -8.28 -6.30
CA LYS A 129 22.63 -9.46 -6.95
C LYS A 129 21.76 -10.70 -6.82
N SER A 130 20.70 -10.67 -6.02
CA SER A 130 19.79 -11.80 -5.85
C SER A 130 18.98 -12.07 -7.13
N ASP A 131 18.45 -13.28 -7.25
CA ASP A 131 17.54 -13.67 -8.35
C ASP A 131 16.13 -13.07 -8.24
N PHE A 132 15.96 -11.96 -7.49
CA PHE A 132 14.64 -11.38 -7.21
C PHE A 132 13.82 -11.09 -8.47
N GLU A 133 14.42 -10.43 -9.46
CA GLU A 133 13.73 -10.10 -10.73
C GLU A 133 13.29 -11.37 -11.48
N LYS A 134 14.14 -12.38 -11.49
CA LYS A 134 13.85 -13.67 -12.10
C LYS A 134 12.74 -14.42 -11.35
N ASP A 135 12.77 -14.39 -10.03
CA ASP A 135 11.74 -15.00 -9.19
C ASP A 135 10.39 -14.29 -9.35
N TYR A 136 10.39 -12.94 -9.39
CA TYR A 136 9.18 -12.17 -9.63
C TYR A 136 8.61 -12.42 -11.03
N LYS A 137 9.47 -12.58 -12.04
CA LYS A 137 9.04 -12.97 -13.39
C LYS A 137 8.35 -14.33 -13.38
N LYS A 138 8.95 -15.34 -12.75
CA LYS A 138 8.32 -16.66 -12.60
C LYS A 138 7.00 -16.60 -11.87
N PHE A 139 6.94 -15.81 -10.80
CA PHE A 139 5.71 -15.59 -10.04
C PHE A 139 4.61 -14.99 -10.93
N THR A 140 4.91 -13.95 -11.71
CA THR A 140 3.91 -13.35 -12.62
C THR A 140 3.52 -14.27 -13.77
N GLU A 141 4.42 -15.12 -14.25
CA GLU A 141 4.15 -16.11 -15.29
C GLU A 141 3.20 -17.23 -14.80
N SER A 142 3.18 -17.54 -13.48
CA SER A 142 2.27 -18.53 -12.92
C SER A 142 0.78 -18.15 -13.04
N PHE A 143 0.47 -16.89 -13.29
CA PHE A 143 -0.89 -16.41 -13.57
C PHE A 143 -1.33 -16.65 -15.03
N ASN A 144 -0.47 -17.24 -15.87
CA ASN A 144 -0.73 -17.49 -17.31
C ASN A 144 -1.08 -16.22 -18.10
N ILE A 145 -0.52 -15.07 -17.72
CA ILE A 145 -0.77 -13.78 -18.34
C ILE A 145 0.14 -13.61 -19.56
N GLN A 146 -0.47 -13.45 -20.75
CA GLN A 146 0.25 -13.21 -21.99
C GLN A 146 0.23 -11.73 -22.43
N ASN A 147 -0.42 -10.86 -21.67
CA ASN A 147 -0.56 -9.46 -22.01
C ASN A 147 0.77 -8.71 -21.96
N GLN A 148 0.83 -7.59 -22.71
CA GLN A 148 2.04 -6.76 -22.82
C GLN A 148 2.39 -6.13 -21.47
N PHE A 149 1.39 -5.72 -20.68
CA PHE A 149 1.56 -5.08 -19.37
C PHE A 149 0.88 -5.87 -18.27
N ILE A 150 1.49 -5.89 -17.10
CA ILE A 150 0.99 -6.55 -15.89
C ILE A 150 0.90 -5.53 -14.78
N ILE A 151 -0.28 -5.38 -14.20
CA ILE A 151 -0.51 -4.58 -12.99
C ILE A 151 -0.27 -5.44 -11.76
N ASP A 152 0.56 -4.95 -10.85
CA ASP A 152 0.61 -5.35 -9.44
C ASP A 152 0.04 -4.18 -8.61
N LYS A 153 -1.16 -4.39 -8.02
CA LYS A 153 -1.85 -3.40 -7.19
C LYS A 153 -1.69 -3.76 -5.72
N THR A 154 -0.47 -3.92 -5.25
CA THR A 154 -0.18 -4.15 -3.84
C THR A 154 -0.01 -2.82 -3.12
N LEU A 155 -1.00 -2.45 -2.30
CA LEU A 155 -1.12 -1.13 -1.68
C LEU A 155 0.15 -0.75 -0.92
N ILE A 156 0.65 -1.65 -0.07
CA ILE A 156 1.80 -1.45 0.80
C ILE A 156 3.15 -1.40 0.06
N ASN A 157 3.16 -1.57 -1.27
CA ASN A 157 4.37 -1.38 -2.07
C ASN A 157 4.95 0.04 -1.98
N PHE A 158 4.22 1.00 -1.42
CA PHE A 158 4.80 2.31 -1.10
C PHE A 158 5.97 2.23 -0.11
N TRP A 159 5.99 1.25 0.80
CA TRP A 159 7.13 0.98 1.67
C TRP A 159 8.38 0.61 0.87
N TYR A 160 8.19 -0.13 -0.21
CA TYR A 160 9.24 -0.79 -0.98
C TYR A 160 9.51 -0.14 -2.34
N LEU A 161 8.95 1.06 -2.59
CA LEU A 161 9.02 1.73 -3.89
C LEU A 161 10.45 1.93 -4.37
N GLY A 162 11.37 2.28 -3.48
CA GLY A 162 12.79 2.43 -3.82
C GLY A 162 13.41 1.14 -4.35
N PHE A 163 13.12 0.00 -3.71
CA PHE A 163 13.56 -1.32 -4.18
C PHE A 163 12.94 -1.67 -5.54
N ILE A 164 11.64 -1.41 -5.71
CA ILE A 164 10.94 -1.63 -6.98
C ILE A 164 11.60 -0.82 -8.10
N LYS A 165 11.92 0.45 -7.87
CA LYS A 165 12.55 1.31 -8.87
C LYS A 165 13.95 0.84 -9.27
N ILE A 166 14.69 0.24 -8.35
CA ILE A 166 16.02 -0.29 -8.61
C ILE A 166 15.97 -1.65 -9.32
N LEU A 167 15.03 -2.50 -8.92
CA LEU A 167 14.86 -3.83 -9.50
C LEU A 167 14.18 -3.77 -10.89
N PHE A 168 13.22 -2.87 -11.05
CA PHE A 168 12.43 -2.72 -12.28
C PHE A 168 12.50 -1.27 -12.79
N PRO A 169 13.64 -0.78 -13.27
CA PRO A 169 13.86 0.64 -13.60
C PRO A 169 12.94 1.15 -14.73
N GLY A 170 12.42 0.26 -15.59
CA GLY A 170 11.44 0.59 -16.62
C GLY A 170 9.99 0.57 -16.16
N SER A 171 9.70 0.09 -14.94
CA SER A 171 8.33 -0.04 -14.45
C SER A 171 7.64 1.32 -14.32
N LYS A 172 6.31 1.30 -14.54
CA LYS A 172 5.45 2.46 -14.30
C LYS A 172 4.96 2.41 -12.86
N ILE A 173 5.11 3.50 -12.15
CA ILE A 173 4.62 3.63 -10.78
C ILE A 173 3.45 4.59 -10.78
N ILE A 174 2.32 4.15 -10.26
CA ILE A 174 1.10 4.95 -10.10
C ILE A 174 0.78 5.00 -8.61
N HIS A 175 0.90 6.19 -8.04
CA HIS A 175 0.58 6.46 -6.66
C HIS A 175 -0.75 7.18 -6.58
N ILE A 176 -1.70 6.58 -5.83
CA ILE A 176 -3.02 7.15 -5.62
C ILE A 176 -3.10 7.72 -4.22
N SER A 177 -3.44 9.00 -4.15
CA SER A 177 -3.74 9.71 -2.90
C SER A 177 -5.20 10.16 -2.86
N ARG A 178 -5.73 10.33 -1.67
CA ARG A 178 -7.08 10.84 -1.38
C ARG A 178 -6.99 11.87 -0.27
N ASN A 179 -8.02 12.72 -0.12
CA ASN A 179 -8.12 13.61 1.03
C ASN A 179 -7.82 12.84 2.32
N PRO A 180 -6.90 13.31 3.17
CA PRO A 180 -6.47 12.58 4.36
C PRO A 180 -7.60 12.19 5.30
N LEU A 181 -8.54 13.12 5.55
CA LEU A 181 -9.67 12.87 6.45
C LEU A 181 -10.62 11.83 5.88
N ASP A 182 -10.98 11.96 4.60
CA ASP A 182 -11.86 11.00 3.93
C ASP A 182 -11.22 9.62 3.81
N ASN A 183 -9.91 9.57 3.60
CA ASN A 183 -9.17 8.32 3.52
C ASN A 183 -9.11 7.62 4.88
N CYS A 184 -8.69 8.35 5.93
CA CYS A 184 -8.61 7.81 7.29
C CYS A 184 -9.99 7.40 7.82
N LEU A 185 -11.03 8.22 7.59
CA LEU A 185 -12.39 7.85 7.96
C LEU A 185 -12.83 6.56 7.26
N SER A 186 -12.65 6.48 5.94
CA SER A 186 -13.01 5.28 5.18
C SER A 186 -12.22 4.04 5.59
N ILE A 187 -11.00 4.18 6.11
CA ILE A 187 -10.23 3.07 6.71
C ILE A 187 -10.87 2.68 8.05
N PHE A 188 -11.10 3.64 8.94
CA PHE A 188 -11.62 3.40 10.30
C PHE A 188 -13.02 2.79 10.31
N GLU A 189 -13.83 3.05 9.27
CA GLU A 189 -15.16 2.50 9.06
C GLU A 189 -15.18 1.06 8.53
N ASN A 190 -14.02 0.53 8.10
CA ASN A 190 -13.94 -0.80 7.52
C ASN A 190 -13.36 -1.82 8.49
N LEU A 191 -14.02 -2.95 8.57
CA LEU A 191 -13.49 -4.15 9.21
C LEU A 191 -12.72 -4.95 8.15
N PHE A 192 -11.39 -4.82 8.15
CA PHE A 192 -10.54 -5.55 7.21
C PHE A 192 -10.35 -7.00 7.65
N ASP A 193 -10.27 -7.92 6.68
CA ASP A 193 -9.97 -9.34 6.93
C ASP A 193 -8.57 -9.53 7.52
N TYR A 194 -7.61 -8.70 7.11
CA TYR A 194 -6.26 -8.63 7.65
C TYR A 194 -6.14 -7.42 8.56
N GLN A 195 -6.16 -7.69 9.87
CA GLN A 195 -6.07 -6.66 10.89
C GLN A 195 -4.64 -6.13 10.97
N GLN A 196 -4.47 -4.85 10.69
CA GLN A 196 -3.16 -4.20 10.70
C GLN A 196 -2.81 -3.59 12.06
N GLY A 197 -3.79 -3.34 12.91
CA GLY A 197 -3.65 -2.72 14.22
C GLY A 197 -3.76 -1.19 14.18
N TRP A 198 -2.98 -0.53 13.35
CA TRP A 198 -3.03 0.93 13.18
C TRP A 198 -4.38 1.44 12.62
N ASP A 199 -5.14 0.59 11.96
CA ASP A 199 -6.45 0.90 11.35
C ASP A 199 -7.59 0.97 12.36
N CYS A 200 -7.38 0.47 13.59
CA CYS A 200 -8.40 0.35 14.64
C CYS A 200 -8.32 1.45 15.72
N ASP A 201 -7.30 2.29 15.69
CA ASP A 201 -7.14 3.45 16.59
C ASP A 201 -6.92 4.72 15.79
N GLN A 202 -7.63 5.80 16.13
CA GLN A 202 -7.58 7.05 15.36
C GLN A 202 -6.22 7.74 15.42
N ASN A 203 -5.51 7.63 16.56
CA ASN A 203 -4.19 8.24 16.72
C ASN A 203 -3.14 7.43 15.95
N GLU A 204 -3.16 6.10 16.10
CA GLU A 204 -2.25 5.21 15.38
C GLU A 204 -2.47 5.29 13.86
N LEU A 205 -3.72 5.40 13.41
CA LEU A 205 -4.07 5.62 12.00
C LEU A 205 -3.52 6.95 11.49
N ALA A 206 -3.66 8.02 12.26
CA ALA A 206 -3.12 9.33 11.91
C ALA A 206 -1.58 9.30 11.83
N GLU A 207 -0.92 8.67 12.81
CA GLU A 207 0.53 8.51 12.80
C GLU A 207 1.00 7.66 11.61
N TYR A 208 0.33 6.55 11.31
CA TYR A 208 0.64 5.71 10.15
C TYR A 208 0.47 6.49 8.84
N TYR A 209 -0.60 7.29 8.72
CA TYR A 209 -0.80 8.15 7.56
C TYR A 209 0.32 9.18 7.40
N LEU A 210 0.79 9.79 8.50
CA LEU A 210 1.91 10.72 8.46
C LEU A 210 3.22 10.03 8.05
N ILE A 211 3.47 8.81 8.51
CA ILE A 211 4.64 8.01 8.09
C ILE A 211 4.55 7.71 6.59
N TYR A 212 3.39 7.27 6.10
CA TYR A 212 3.15 7.05 4.67
C TYR A 212 3.41 8.31 3.84
N LYS A 213 2.85 9.46 4.25
CA LYS A 213 3.01 10.73 3.56
C LYS A 213 4.47 11.15 3.49
N ASP A 214 5.18 11.10 4.61
CA ASP A 214 6.60 11.45 4.71
C ASP A 214 7.48 10.51 3.85
N LEU A 215 7.15 9.22 3.79
CA LEU A 215 7.85 8.27 2.94
C LEU A 215 7.58 8.53 1.45
N MET A 216 6.34 8.85 1.07
CA MET A 216 6.01 9.21 -0.33
C MET A 216 6.65 10.53 -0.76
N GLU A 217 6.74 11.52 0.13
CA GLU A 217 7.51 12.74 -0.13
C GLU A 217 8.99 12.45 -0.35
N TYR A 218 9.56 11.55 0.45
CA TYR A 218 10.94 11.09 0.28
C TYR A 218 11.15 10.42 -1.08
N TRP A 219 10.26 9.51 -1.50
CA TRP A 219 10.32 8.86 -2.81
C TRP A 219 10.15 9.85 -3.97
N ASN A 220 9.27 10.82 -3.83
CA ASN A 220 9.10 11.87 -4.84
C ASN A 220 10.35 12.76 -4.98
N LYS A 221 11.08 13.03 -3.88
CA LYS A 221 12.37 13.74 -3.95
C LYS A 221 13.43 12.90 -4.67
N LEU A 222 13.45 11.58 -4.42
CA LEU A 222 14.48 10.69 -4.93
C LEU A 222 14.25 10.30 -6.40
N PHE A 223 13.01 10.00 -6.78
CA PHE A 223 12.66 9.47 -8.11
C PHE A 223 11.85 10.43 -9.00
N GLY A 224 11.34 11.51 -8.43
CA GLY A 224 10.71 12.62 -9.13
C GLY A 224 9.61 12.21 -10.13
N LYS A 225 9.76 12.68 -11.37
CA LYS A 225 8.76 12.47 -12.44
C LYS A 225 8.52 11.01 -12.85
N THR A 226 9.26 10.05 -12.29
CA THR A 226 9.04 8.62 -12.60
C THR A 226 7.90 8.01 -11.81
N ILE A 227 7.31 8.75 -10.86
CA ILE A 227 6.13 8.38 -10.11
C ILE A 227 4.97 9.25 -10.60
N LEU A 228 3.94 8.60 -11.15
CA LEU A 228 2.70 9.28 -11.53
C LEU A 228 1.83 9.40 -10.28
N ASN A 229 1.73 10.61 -9.74
CA ASN A 229 0.85 10.89 -8.59
C ASN A 229 -0.54 11.31 -9.09
N ILE A 230 -1.57 10.59 -8.66
CA ILE A 230 -2.97 10.83 -9.01
C ILE A 230 -3.75 11.08 -7.72
N LYS A 231 -4.59 12.11 -7.71
CA LYS A 231 -5.57 12.34 -6.65
C LYS A 231 -6.87 11.66 -7.02
N TYR A 232 -7.45 10.93 -6.09
CA TYR A 232 -8.74 10.27 -6.26
C TYR A 232 -9.84 11.24 -6.71
N GLU A 233 -9.85 12.43 -6.11
CA GLU A 233 -10.82 13.49 -6.37
C GLU A 233 -10.78 13.95 -7.83
N ASP A 234 -9.57 14.02 -8.42
CA ASP A 234 -9.40 14.42 -9.84
C ASP A 234 -9.99 13.36 -10.78
N VAL A 235 -9.87 12.07 -10.42
CA VAL A 235 -10.38 10.96 -11.23
C VAL A 235 -11.92 10.94 -11.24
N ILE A 236 -12.56 11.18 -10.09
CA ILE A 236 -14.02 11.16 -10.01
C ILE A 236 -14.68 12.41 -10.57
N SER A 237 -14.00 13.57 -10.54
CA SER A 237 -14.51 14.82 -11.08
C SER A 237 -14.33 14.95 -12.61
N ASN A 238 -13.30 14.29 -13.16
CA ASN A 238 -13.00 14.32 -14.59
C ASN A 238 -12.72 12.89 -15.12
N PRO A 239 -13.76 12.05 -15.26
CA PRO A 239 -13.60 10.64 -15.63
C PRO A 239 -13.26 10.39 -17.11
N LYS A 240 -12.95 11.45 -17.89
CA LYS A 240 -12.60 11.38 -19.33
C LYS A 240 -11.11 11.36 -19.55
#